data_641f3794b09e7b6d0b2c38007f8fc620
#
_entry.id   641f3794b09e7b6d0b2c38007f8fc620
#
_cell.length_a   1.000
_cell.length_b   1.000
_cell.length_c   1.000
_cell.angle_alpha   90.00
_cell.angle_beta   90.00
_cell.angle_gamma   90.00
#
_symmetry.space_group_name_H-M   'P 1'
#
loop_
_entity.id
_entity.type
_entity.pdbx_description
1 polymer ?
#
loop_
_entity_poly.entity_id
_entity_poly.type
_entity_poly.pdbx_seq_one_letter_code
_entity_poly.pdbx_strand_id
1 'polypeptide(L)'
;GDVAIRNYDAWKDIRINMDTICENVTPDTSIELFGEKFDYPFFAGPVGAMKLHYGDKYDDLTYNDILVSACAANGIAAFTGDGTNPDVFKAATAAIKKNHGQGIPTVKPWNIETIREKMDMVQDCGAKMVAMDIDAAGLPFLKNLNPPAGSKTVEQLGEIVNAAGIPFIVKGIMTVSGAKKAFDAGASAIVVSNHGGRVLDQTPATAEVLERIVEWNQGRMKIFVDGGIRQGTDIFKALAMGADAVLIARPFVQVVYGGAEECVKLFLEKLAAELSDTMAMCGAASIKDINRSMLYRPM
;
A
#
# COMPACT_ATOMS: atom_id res chain seq x y z
N GLY A 1 -8.44 -12.21 -14.78
CA GLY A 1 -7.88 -10.89 -14.87
C GLY A 1 -6.45 -10.89 -15.36
N ASP A 2 -6.27 -10.44 -16.58
CA ASP A 2 -4.95 -10.38 -17.24
C ASP A 2 -4.01 -9.42 -16.50
N VAL A 3 -4.55 -8.34 -15.96
CA VAL A 3 -3.76 -7.33 -15.21
C VAL A 3 -3.11 -7.92 -13.96
N ALA A 4 -3.76 -8.85 -13.28
CA ALA A 4 -3.16 -9.48 -12.09
C ALA A 4 -1.89 -10.28 -12.46
N ILE A 5 -1.91 -10.98 -13.61
CA ILE A 5 -0.77 -11.70 -14.17
C ILE A 5 0.28 -10.71 -14.66
N ARG A 6 -0.14 -9.70 -15.45
CA ARG A 6 0.75 -8.65 -15.96
C ARG A 6 1.50 -7.90 -14.85
N ASN A 7 0.81 -7.56 -13.75
CA ASN A 7 1.46 -6.95 -12.58
C ASN A 7 2.61 -7.82 -12.04
N TYR A 8 2.39 -9.12 -11.95
CA TYR A 8 3.40 -10.05 -11.46
C TYR A 8 4.57 -10.22 -12.44
N ASP A 9 4.27 -10.37 -13.74
CA ASP A 9 5.28 -10.59 -14.76
C ASP A 9 6.13 -9.35 -15.03
N ALA A 10 5.53 -8.15 -14.98
CA ALA A 10 6.26 -6.90 -15.21
C ALA A 10 7.42 -6.69 -14.22
N TRP A 11 7.32 -7.13 -12.96
CA TRP A 11 8.44 -7.09 -12.03
C TRP A 11 9.56 -8.05 -12.41
N LYS A 12 9.25 -9.18 -13.07
CA LYS A 12 10.27 -10.15 -13.54
C LYS A 12 11.06 -9.64 -14.74
N ASP A 13 10.47 -8.76 -15.54
CA ASP A 13 11.15 -8.17 -16.71
C ASP A 13 12.23 -7.16 -16.30
N ILE A 14 12.12 -6.60 -15.10
CA ILE A 14 13.13 -5.71 -14.53
C ILE A 14 14.28 -6.55 -13.95
N ARG A 15 15.52 -6.24 -14.31
CA ARG A 15 16.73 -6.92 -13.80
C ARG A 15 17.52 -5.99 -12.90
N ILE A 16 18.28 -6.59 -11.98
CA ILE A 16 19.10 -5.89 -10.99
C ILE A 16 20.55 -5.94 -11.41
N ASN A 17 21.25 -4.82 -11.35
CA ASN A 17 22.69 -4.73 -11.52
C ASN A 17 23.37 -5.05 -10.20
N MET A 18 24.12 -6.15 -10.18
CA MET A 18 24.94 -6.50 -9.03
C MET A 18 26.25 -5.70 -9.06
N ASP A 19 26.60 -5.11 -7.92
CA ASP A 19 27.91 -4.46 -7.71
C ASP A 19 28.32 -4.65 -6.25
N THR A 20 29.36 -5.48 -6.06
CA THR A 20 29.87 -5.85 -4.73
C THR A 20 31.25 -5.26 -4.44
N ILE A 21 31.73 -4.32 -5.26
CA ILE A 21 32.95 -3.54 -4.94
C ILE A 21 32.52 -2.35 -4.07
N CYS A 22 32.25 -2.63 -2.80
CA CYS A 22 31.72 -1.67 -1.82
C CYS A 22 32.14 -2.07 -0.41
N GLU A 23 31.81 -1.22 0.57
CA GLU A 23 32.01 -1.55 1.98
C GLU A 23 31.11 -2.72 2.40
N ASN A 24 31.68 -3.62 3.23
CA ASN A 24 30.92 -4.73 3.79
C ASN A 24 30.17 -4.29 5.04
N VAL A 25 28.94 -3.82 4.86
CA VAL A 25 28.06 -3.36 5.93
C VAL A 25 26.75 -4.13 5.93
N THR A 26 26.11 -4.25 7.08
CA THR A 26 24.72 -4.72 7.14
C THR A 26 23.81 -3.57 6.72
N PRO A 27 22.99 -3.73 5.66
CA PRO A 27 22.13 -2.66 5.20
C PRO A 27 21.10 -2.22 6.25
N ASP A 28 20.88 -0.92 6.38
CA ASP A 28 19.76 -0.34 7.12
C ASP A 28 18.51 -0.28 6.22
N THR A 29 17.51 -1.08 6.53
CA THR A 29 16.24 -1.16 5.80
C THR A 29 15.18 -0.21 6.32
N SER A 30 15.46 0.56 7.38
CA SER A 30 14.48 1.44 8.00
C SER A 30 14.13 2.65 7.13
N ILE A 31 12.90 3.12 7.29
CA ILE A 31 12.40 4.33 6.63
C ILE A 31 11.64 5.21 7.62
N GLU A 32 11.48 6.48 7.25
CA GLU A 32 10.60 7.42 7.93
C GLU A 32 9.55 7.96 6.96
N LEU A 33 8.28 7.89 7.34
CA LEU A 33 7.15 8.42 6.58
C LEU A 33 6.28 9.27 7.51
N PHE A 34 6.13 10.56 7.18
CA PHE A 34 5.28 11.50 7.93
C PHE A 34 5.60 11.57 9.43
N GLY A 35 6.89 11.46 9.79
CA GLY A 35 7.36 11.48 11.18
C GLY A 35 7.26 10.14 11.92
N GLU A 36 6.71 9.12 11.29
CA GLU A 36 6.66 7.75 11.85
C GLU A 36 7.80 6.89 11.30
N LYS A 37 8.45 6.14 12.17
CA LYS A 37 9.55 5.23 11.82
C LYS A 37 9.04 3.82 11.59
N PHE A 38 9.56 3.16 10.54
CA PHE A 38 9.27 1.77 10.21
C PHE A 38 10.58 1.03 9.94
N ASP A 39 10.64 -0.24 10.32
CA ASP A 39 11.84 -1.06 10.14
C ASP A 39 12.08 -1.44 8.67
N TYR A 40 11.01 -1.43 7.86
CA TYR A 40 11.06 -1.84 6.46
C TYR A 40 10.19 -0.95 5.57
N PRO A 41 10.54 -0.81 4.26
CA PRO A 41 9.80 -0.01 3.29
C PRO A 41 8.63 -0.79 2.63
N PHE A 42 8.01 -1.70 3.36
CA PHE A 42 6.87 -2.47 2.86
C PHE A 42 5.78 -2.63 3.92
N PHE A 43 4.54 -2.68 3.47
CA PHE A 43 3.35 -2.67 4.32
C PHE A 43 2.34 -3.72 3.85
N ALA A 44 1.53 -4.24 4.76
CA ALA A 44 0.37 -5.02 4.36
C ALA A 44 -0.65 -4.10 3.65
N GLY A 45 -1.08 -4.50 2.47
CA GLY A 45 -2.07 -3.75 1.67
C GLY A 45 -3.50 -3.98 2.14
N PRO A 46 -4.43 -3.05 1.83
CA PRO A 46 -5.79 -3.11 2.34
C PRO A 46 -6.58 -4.29 1.76
N VAL A 47 -7.19 -5.06 2.64
CA VAL A 47 -8.13 -6.14 2.31
C VAL A 47 -9.29 -6.07 3.29
N GLY A 48 -10.50 -6.29 2.80
CA GLY A 48 -11.72 -6.33 3.61
C GLY A 48 -12.75 -7.30 3.05
N ALA A 49 -13.86 -7.46 3.76
CA ALA A 49 -14.92 -8.40 3.45
C ALA A 49 -14.40 -9.85 3.38
N MET A 50 -13.73 -10.28 4.44
CA MET A 50 -12.99 -11.54 4.49
C MET A 50 -13.86 -12.76 4.19
N LYS A 51 -15.02 -12.88 4.83
CA LYS A 51 -15.95 -14.01 4.58
C LYS A 51 -16.45 -14.05 3.15
N LEU A 52 -16.68 -12.88 2.53
CA LEU A 52 -17.15 -12.80 1.15
C LEU A 52 -16.09 -13.28 0.14
N HIS A 53 -14.80 -13.00 0.40
CA HIS A 53 -13.74 -13.21 -0.58
C HIS A 53 -12.84 -14.42 -0.30
N TYR A 54 -12.73 -14.83 0.98
CA TYR A 54 -11.71 -15.80 1.41
C TYR A 54 -12.27 -16.96 2.25
N GLY A 55 -13.61 -17.02 2.43
CA GLY A 55 -14.29 -18.09 3.19
C GLY A 55 -14.40 -17.80 4.69
N ASP A 56 -14.96 -18.77 5.42
CA ASP A 56 -15.48 -18.55 6.77
C ASP A 56 -14.44 -18.70 7.90
N LYS A 57 -13.16 -18.99 7.58
CA LYS A 57 -12.13 -19.18 8.61
C LYS A 57 -11.93 -17.95 9.48
N TYR A 58 -11.90 -16.77 8.88
CA TYR A 58 -11.77 -15.49 9.57
C TYR A 58 -12.84 -14.52 9.10
N ASP A 59 -13.40 -13.76 10.04
CA ASP A 59 -14.13 -12.52 9.75
C ASP A 59 -13.17 -11.32 9.73
N ASP A 60 -13.70 -10.15 9.41
CA ASP A 60 -12.90 -8.93 9.36
C ASP A 60 -12.35 -8.51 10.72
N LEU A 61 -13.06 -8.80 11.81
CA LEU A 61 -12.59 -8.50 13.17
C LEU A 61 -11.34 -9.32 13.51
N THR A 62 -11.43 -10.64 13.35
CA THR A 62 -10.32 -11.55 13.65
C THR A 62 -9.14 -11.36 12.72
N TYR A 63 -9.40 -11.19 11.40
CA TYR A 63 -8.36 -10.95 10.42
C TYR A 63 -7.56 -9.67 10.71
N ASN A 64 -8.25 -8.55 10.96
CA ASN A 64 -7.58 -7.29 11.25
C ASN A 64 -6.85 -7.32 12.61
N ASP A 65 -7.41 -7.99 13.61
CA ASP A 65 -6.74 -8.15 14.91
C ASP A 65 -5.40 -8.88 14.77
N ILE A 66 -5.37 -9.97 14.00
CA ILE A 66 -4.14 -10.72 13.69
C ILE A 66 -3.17 -9.87 12.88
N LEU A 67 -3.62 -9.32 11.75
CA LEU A 67 -2.73 -8.64 10.80
C LEU A 67 -2.14 -7.37 11.37
N VAL A 68 -2.98 -6.50 11.95
CA VAL A 68 -2.52 -5.22 12.51
C VAL A 68 -1.56 -5.44 13.67
N SER A 69 -1.90 -6.37 14.58
CA SER A 69 -1.04 -6.69 15.73
C SER A 69 0.30 -7.27 15.30
N ALA A 70 0.30 -8.21 14.34
CA ALA A 70 1.54 -8.82 13.84
C ALA A 70 2.40 -7.81 13.08
N CYS A 71 1.82 -6.96 12.26
CA CYS A 71 2.57 -5.90 11.56
C CYS A 71 3.16 -4.88 12.53
N ALA A 72 2.38 -4.40 13.49
CA ALA A 72 2.84 -3.46 14.51
C ALA A 72 3.98 -4.05 15.37
N ALA A 73 3.86 -5.30 15.79
CA ALA A 73 4.89 -5.98 16.59
C ALA A 73 6.20 -6.24 15.81
N ASN A 74 6.18 -6.15 14.48
CA ASN A 74 7.33 -6.39 13.61
C ASN A 74 7.74 -5.15 12.80
N GLY A 75 7.49 -3.96 13.31
CA GLY A 75 8.05 -2.69 12.79
C GLY A 75 7.47 -2.17 11.48
N ILE A 76 6.29 -2.67 11.06
CA ILE A 76 5.55 -2.12 9.91
C ILE A 76 4.10 -1.81 10.28
N ALA A 77 3.36 -1.17 9.38
CA ALA A 77 1.92 -0.98 9.53
C ALA A 77 1.12 -1.84 8.53
N ALA A 78 -0.13 -2.13 8.87
CA ALA A 78 -1.10 -2.67 7.95
C ALA A 78 -2.04 -1.57 7.46
N PHE A 79 -2.22 -1.47 6.14
CA PHE A 79 -3.38 -0.81 5.55
C PHE A 79 -4.56 -1.75 5.73
N THR A 80 -5.63 -1.27 6.32
CA THR A 80 -6.85 -2.06 6.53
C THR A 80 -7.89 -1.77 5.48
N GLY A 81 -8.86 -2.67 5.30
CA GLY A 81 -9.88 -2.53 4.28
C GLY A 81 -11.16 -1.85 4.76
N ASP A 82 -12.03 -1.57 3.79
CA ASP A 82 -13.40 -1.08 3.97
C ASP A 82 -14.34 -1.91 3.09
N GLY A 83 -15.62 -1.97 3.41
CA GLY A 83 -16.61 -2.75 2.71
C GLY A 83 -18.00 -2.17 2.78
N THR A 84 -18.96 -2.82 2.09
CA THR A 84 -20.37 -2.44 2.12
C THR A 84 -21.02 -2.69 3.48
N ASN A 85 -20.50 -3.67 4.23
CA ASN A 85 -20.89 -3.88 5.62
C ASN A 85 -20.10 -2.88 6.50
N PRO A 86 -20.77 -1.99 7.25
CA PRO A 86 -20.10 -1.03 8.13
C PRO A 86 -19.19 -1.67 9.19
N ASP A 87 -19.46 -2.91 9.58
CA ASP A 87 -18.66 -3.62 10.57
C ASP A 87 -17.23 -3.93 10.09
N VAL A 88 -17.00 -3.99 8.78
CA VAL A 88 -15.64 -4.15 8.21
C VAL A 88 -14.73 -3.01 8.64
N PHE A 89 -15.19 -1.76 8.50
CA PHE A 89 -14.39 -0.59 8.87
C PHE A 89 -14.30 -0.40 10.38
N LYS A 90 -15.36 -0.74 11.12
CA LYS A 90 -15.33 -0.75 12.59
C LYS A 90 -14.31 -1.73 13.14
N ALA A 91 -14.27 -2.94 12.59
CA ALA A 91 -13.29 -3.96 12.96
C ALA A 91 -11.85 -3.49 12.69
N ALA A 92 -11.63 -2.86 11.52
CA ALA A 92 -10.35 -2.30 11.14
C ALA A 92 -9.86 -1.23 12.12
N THR A 93 -10.70 -0.23 12.41
CA THR A 93 -10.34 0.86 13.34
C THR A 93 -10.20 0.38 14.79
N ALA A 94 -10.97 -0.63 15.21
CA ALA A 94 -10.82 -1.25 16.53
C ALA A 94 -9.45 -1.93 16.68
N ALA A 95 -8.99 -2.67 15.66
CA ALA A 95 -7.67 -3.30 15.67
C ALA A 95 -6.53 -2.25 15.71
N ILE A 96 -6.67 -1.15 14.96
CA ILE A 96 -5.71 -0.04 14.97
C ILE A 96 -5.67 0.63 16.34
N LYS A 97 -6.82 0.89 16.95
CA LYS A 97 -6.91 1.47 18.30
C LYS A 97 -6.24 0.58 19.35
N LYS A 98 -6.48 -0.72 19.30
CA LYS A 98 -5.84 -1.73 20.17
C LYS A 98 -4.32 -1.70 20.05
N ASN A 99 -3.79 -1.40 18.87
CA ASN A 99 -2.36 -1.28 18.59
C ASN A 99 -1.86 0.18 18.60
N HIS A 100 -2.45 1.04 19.43
CA HIS A 100 -1.99 2.42 19.69
C HIS A 100 -1.89 3.30 18.44
N GLY A 101 -2.77 3.09 17.46
CA GLY A 101 -2.79 3.83 16.20
C GLY A 101 -1.83 3.31 15.13
N GLN A 102 -1.15 2.19 15.38
CA GLN A 102 -0.21 1.59 14.42
C GLN A 102 -0.97 0.79 13.33
N GLY A 103 -1.53 1.51 12.40
CA GLY A 103 -2.23 1.01 11.24
C GLY A 103 -2.74 2.16 10.39
N ILE A 104 -3.08 1.87 9.15
CA ILE A 104 -3.52 2.87 8.17
C ILE A 104 -4.90 2.49 7.66
N PRO A 105 -5.98 3.08 8.22
CA PRO A 105 -7.33 2.78 7.76
C PRO A 105 -7.49 3.25 6.31
N THR A 106 -8.09 2.42 5.47
CA THR A 106 -8.35 2.75 4.07
C THR A 106 -9.85 2.79 3.83
N VAL A 107 -10.36 3.97 3.50
CA VAL A 107 -11.78 4.19 3.21
C VAL A 107 -12.07 4.06 1.72
N LYS A 108 -13.29 3.64 1.38
CA LYS A 108 -13.79 3.72 0.01
C LYS A 108 -14.37 5.10 -0.29
N PRO A 109 -14.49 5.46 -1.58
CA PRO A 109 -15.00 6.79 -1.97
C PRO A 109 -16.53 6.87 -1.83
N TRP A 110 -17.04 6.72 -0.59
CA TRP A 110 -18.45 6.90 -0.23
C TRP A 110 -18.95 8.31 -0.50
N ASN A 111 -20.23 8.57 -0.23
CA ASN A 111 -20.73 9.93 -0.15
C ASN A 111 -20.05 10.69 1.00
N ILE A 112 -20.17 12.02 1.01
CA ILE A 112 -19.41 12.87 1.94
C ILE A 112 -19.82 12.65 3.39
N GLU A 113 -21.10 12.38 3.66
CA GLU A 113 -21.62 12.12 5.01
C GLU A 113 -20.98 10.85 5.60
N THR A 114 -21.04 9.75 4.87
CA THR A 114 -20.40 8.49 5.28
C THR A 114 -18.89 8.64 5.46
N ILE A 115 -18.22 9.42 4.59
CA ILE A 115 -16.79 9.69 4.75
C ILE A 115 -16.51 10.45 6.04
N ARG A 116 -17.31 11.46 6.40
CA ARG A 116 -17.14 12.20 7.64
C ARG A 116 -17.25 11.29 8.87
N GLU A 117 -18.29 10.46 8.92
CA GLU A 117 -18.44 9.47 10.00
C GLU A 117 -17.21 8.53 10.11
N LYS A 118 -16.67 8.11 8.97
CA LYS A 118 -15.47 7.28 8.95
C LYS A 118 -14.21 8.05 9.38
N MET A 119 -14.10 9.34 9.05
CA MET A 119 -12.98 10.16 9.54
C MET A 119 -13.03 10.35 11.06
N ASP A 120 -14.21 10.47 11.66
CA ASP A 120 -14.35 10.47 13.13
C ASP A 120 -13.82 9.17 13.74
N MET A 121 -14.09 8.02 13.12
CA MET A 121 -13.54 6.73 13.54
C MET A 121 -12.02 6.63 13.34
N VAL A 122 -11.49 7.23 12.29
CA VAL A 122 -10.04 7.33 12.03
C VAL A 122 -9.36 8.14 13.13
N GLN A 123 -9.92 9.26 13.51
CA GLN A 123 -9.39 10.10 14.60
C GLN A 123 -9.47 9.35 15.94
N ASP A 124 -10.61 8.71 16.25
CA ASP A 124 -10.82 7.96 17.50
C ASP A 124 -9.86 6.77 17.65
N CYS A 125 -9.47 6.12 16.55
CA CYS A 125 -8.51 5.01 16.62
C CYS A 125 -7.04 5.45 16.76
N GLY A 126 -6.76 6.74 16.66
CA GLY A 126 -5.43 7.31 16.83
C GLY A 126 -4.47 7.08 15.67
N ALA A 127 -4.99 6.69 14.48
CA ALA A 127 -4.19 6.51 13.28
C ALA A 127 -3.43 7.78 12.91
N LYS A 128 -2.18 7.64 12.45
CA LYS A 128 -1.31 8.76 12.05
C LYS A 128 -1.40 9.11 10.57
N MET A 129 -2.03 8.26 9.80
CA MET A 129 -2.25 8.38 8.36
C MET A 129 -3.58 7.73 8.02
N VAL A 130 -4.20 8.16 6.92
CA VAL A 130 -5.40 7.55 6.36
C VAL A 130 -5.26 7.41 4.86
N ALA A 131 -5.84 6.36 4.28
CA ALA A 131 -5.85 6.15 2.84
C ALA A 131 -7.30 6.12 2.29
N MET A 132 -7.43 6.37 0.98
CA MET A 132 -8.66 6.18 0.23
C MET A 132 -8.41 5.37 -1.04
N ASP A 133 -9.15 4.28 -1.21
CA ASP A 133 -9.23 3.53 -2.47
C ASP A 133 -10.09 4.30 -3.49
N ILE A 134 -9.56 5.35 -4.13
CA ILE A 134 -10.35 6.19 -5.05
C ILE A 134 -10.85 5.40 -6.26
N ASP A 135 -10.12 4.40 -6.71
CA ASP A 135 -10.43 3.51 -7.82
C ASP A 135 -11.55 2.51 -7.49
N ALA A 136 -11.86 2.32 -6.21
CA ALA A 136 -12.98 1.47 -5.78
C ALA A 136 -14.33 1.97 -6.31
N ALA A 137 -14.43 3.23 -6.74
CA ALA A 137 -15.57 3.73 -7.52
C ALA A 137 -15.88 2.89 -8.77
N GLY A 138 -14.89 2.17 -9.30
CA GLY A 138 -15.04 1.23 -10.42
C GLY A 138 -15.63 -0.13 -10.05
N LEU A 139 -15.69 -0.50 -8.78
CA LEU A 139 -16.19 -1.82 -8.37
C LEU A 139 -17.71 -1.95 -8.65
N PRO A 140 -18.15 -2.99 -9.39
CA PRO A 140 -19.54 -3.09 -9.85
C PRO A 140 -20.57 -3.02 -8.73
N PHE A 141 -20.31 -3.69 -7.60
CA PHE A 141 -21.25 -3.76 -6.49
C PHE A 141 -21.32 -2.43 -5.68
N LEU A 142 -20.31 -1.55 -5.78
CA LEU A 142 -20.32 -0.25 -5.10
C LEU A 142 -21.12 0.80 -5.88
N LYS A 143 -21.15 0.70 -7.21
CA LYS A 143 -21.91 1.64 -8.05
C LYS A 143 -23.43 1.61 -7.82
N ASN A 144 -23.94 0.46 -7.39
CA ASN A 144 -25.38 0.23 -7.22
C ASN A 144 -25.87 0.48 -5.79
N LEU A 145 -25.01 0.98 -4.89
CA LEU A 145 -25.41 1.29 -3.54
C LEU A 145 -26.19 2.60 -3.45
N ASN A 146 -26.97 2.75 -2.41
CA ASN A 146 -27.63 4.00 -2.05
C ASN A 146 -27.26 4.37 -0.61
N PRO A 147 -26.48 5.44 -0.38
CA PRO A 147 -25.83 6.30 -1.40
C PRO A 147 -24.68 5.58 -2.13
N PRO A 148 -24.43 5.88 -3.42
CA PRO A 148 -23.39 5.20 -4.18
C PRO A 148 -21.99 5.63 -3.74
N ALA A 149 -21.05 4.68 -3.75
CA ALA A 149 -19.63 5.01 -3.82
C ALA A 149 -19.31 5.49 -5.24
N GLY A 150 -18.62 6.62 -5.37
CA GLY A 150 -18.41 7.25 -6.67
C GLY A 150 -17.08 7.97 -6.78
N SER A 151 -16.72 8.30 -8.02
CA SER A 151 -15.57 9.17 -8.32
C SER A 151 -15.71 10.51 -7.62
N LYS A 152 -14.58 11.16 -7.33
CA LYS A 152 -14.52 12.48 -6.72
C LYS A 152 -13.86 13.46 -7.69
N THR A 153 -14.36 14.71 -7.71
CA THR A 153 -13.61 15.81 -8.32
C THR A 153 -12.40 16.17 -7.45
N VAL A 154 -11.50 17.00 -7.97
CA VAL A 154 -10.34 17.50 -7.21
C VAL A 154 -10.80 18.28 -5.97
N GLU A 155 -11.85 19.10 -6.11
CA GLU A 155 -12.43 19.90 -5.04
C GLU A 155 -13.04 18.99 -3.95
N GLN A 156 -13.84 18.00 -4.32
CA GLN A 156 -14.43 17.04 -3.39
C GLN A 156 -13.36 16.23 -2.65
N LEU A 157 -12.33 15.79 -3.37
CA LEU A 157 -11.21 15.10 -2.76
C LEU A 157 -10.45 16.03 -1.80
N GLY A 158 -10.26 17.31 -2.17
CA GLY A 158 -9.65 18.33 -1.32
C GLY A 158 -10.41 18.56 -0.01
N GLU A 159 -11.75 18.62 -0.06
CA GLU A 159 -12.59 18.70 1.13
C GLU A 159 -12.37 17.48 2.07
N ILE A 160 -12.27 16.28 1.52
CA ILE A 160 -12.04 15.05 2.27
C ILE A 160 -10.65 15.06 2.91
N VAL A 161 -9.62 15.42 2.14
CA VAL A 161 -8.24 15.54 2.62
C VAL A 161 -8.14 16.51 3.78
N ASN A 162 -8.76 17.70 3.64
CA ASN A 162 -8.77 18.71 4.70
C ASN A 162 -9.52 18.22 5.95
N ALA A 163 -10.62 17.51 5.77
CA ALA A 163 -11.42 16.99 6.90
C ALA A 163 -10.67 15.88 7.67
N ALA A 164 -9.78 15.14 7.03
CA ALA A 164 -8.98 14.10 7.69
C ALA A 164 -8.00 14.69 8.73
N GLY A 165 -7.40 15.85 8.47
CA GLY A 165 -6.50 16.55 9.39
C GLY A 165 -5.16 15.83 9.66
N ILE A 166 -4.91 14.73 9.00
CA ILE A 166 -3.68 13.91 9.06
C ILE A 166 -3.22 13.57 7.63
N PRO A 167 -1.97 13.11 7.43
CA PRO A 167 -1.48 12.70 6.12
C PRO A 167 -2.46 11.78 5.40
N PHE A 168 -2.86 12.19 4.17
CA PHE A 168 -3.86 11.51 3.36
C PHE A 168 -3.23 10.86 2.15
N ILE A 169 -3.49 9.55 1.95
CA ILE A 169 -2.91 8.72 0.90
C ILE A 169 -4.00 8.37 -0.12
N VAL A 170 -3.85 8.75 -1.38
CA VAL A 170 -4.80 8.41 -2.44
C VAL A 170 -4.33 7.17 -3.19
N LYS A 171 -5.04 6.06 -3.04
CA LYS A 171 -4.73 4.79 -3.69
C LYS A 171 -5.57 4.60 -4.96
N GLY A 172 -4.96 3.99 -5.99
CA GLY A 172 -5.62 3.73 -7.28
C GLY A 172 -5.17 4.69 -8.38
N ILE A 173 -3.94 5.20 -8.28
CA ILE A 173 -3.38 6.16 -9.25
C ILE A 173 -2.53 5.42 -10.27
N MET A 174 -2.87 5.54 -11.56
CA MET A 174 -2.19 4.86 -12.67
C MET A 174 -1.65 5.81 -13.74
N THR A 175 -1.83 7.13 -13.57
CA THR A 175 -1.41 8.12 -14.56
C THR A 175 -0.79 9.35 -13.91
N VAL A 176 0.07 10.06 -14.65
CA VAL A 176 0.61 11.36 -14.24
C VAL A 176 -0.52 12.37 -13.99
N SER A 177 -1.56 12.37 -14.82
CA SER A 177 -2.73 13.23 -14.63
C SER A 177 -3.46 12.93 -13.32
N GLY A 178 -3.61 11.64 -12.96
CA GLY A 178 -4.19 11.22 -11.69
C GLY A 178 -3.34 11.67 -10.50
N ALA A 179 -2.01 11.51 -10.59
CA ALA A 179 -1.08 11.97 -9.56
C ALA A 179 -1.16 13.48 -9.37
N LYS A 180 -1.22 14.25 -10.47
CA LYS A 180 -1.41 15.70 -10.42
C LYS A 180 -2.70 16.07 -9.70
N LYS A 181 -3.82 15.44 -10.04
CA LYS A 181 -5.12 15.71 -9.39
C LYS A 181 -5.10 15.39 -7.90
N ALA A 182 -4.43 14.29 -7.50
CA ALA A 182 -4.26 13.95 -6.08
C ALA A 182 -3.42 15.01 -5.35
N PHE A 183 -2.33 15.48 -5.96
CA PHE A 183 -1.52 16.57 -5.43
C PHE A 183 -2.31 17.88 -5.31
N ASP A 184 -3.03 18.28 -6.36
CA ASP A 184 -3.86 19.49 -6.38
C ASP A 184 -4.98 19.45 -5.31
N ALA A 185 -5.45 18.25 -4.94
CA ALA A 185 -6.38 18.03 -3.83
C ALA A 185 -5.71 18.04 -2.44
N GLY A 186 -4.38 18.16 -2.35
CA GLY A 186 -3.66 18.21 -1.08
C GLY A 186 -3.25 16.85 -0.52
N ALA A 187 -3.27 15.78 -1.32
CA ALA A 187 -2.80 14.47 -0.88
C ALA A 187 -1.33 14.52 -0.45
N SER A 188 -0.99 13.84 0.65
CA SER A 188 0.39 13.71 1.14
C SER A 188 1.14 12.58 0.44
N ALA A 189 0.41 11.59 -0.06
CA ALA A 189 0.95 10.46 -0.79
C ALA A 189 -0.05 9.88 -1.79
N ILE A 190 0.50 9.09 -2.72
CA ILE A 190 -0.30 8.23 -3.61
C ILE A 190 0.17 6.79 -3.52
N VAL A 191 -0.74 5.86 -3.84
CA VAL A 191 -0.38 4.48 -4.17
C VAL A 191 -0.60 4.27 -5.66
N VAL A 192 0.48 4.00 -6.39
CA VAL A 192 0.40 3.54 -7.78
C VAL A 192 -0.18 2.14 -7.75
N SER A 193 -1.42 2.01 -8.19
CA SER A 193 -2.23 0.81 -8.02
C SER A 193 -3.33 0.71 -9.06
N ASN A 194 -3.54 -0.48 -9.61
CA ASN A 194 -4.68 -0.86 -10.44
C ASN A 194 -5.62 -1.84 -9.71
N HIS A 195 -5.57 -1.85 -8.36
CA HIS A 195 -6.36 -2.73 -7.50
C HIS A 195 -6.20 -4.23 -7.83
N GLY A 196 -5.06 -4.60 -8.41
CA GLY A 196 -4.81 -5.99 -8.88
C GLY A 196 -5.77 -6.45 -9.97
N GLY A 197 -6.26 -5.52 -10.81
CA GLY A 197 -7.20 -5.78 -11.91
C GLY A 197 -8.66 -5.91 -11.50
N ARG A 198 -9.00 -5.66 -10.24
CA ARG A 198 -10.38 -5.83 -9.73
C ARG A 198 -11.35 -4.72 -10.18
N VAL A 199 -10.85 -3.52 -10.44
CA VAL A 199 -11.67 -2.34 -10.79
C VAL A 199 -11.79 -2.16 -12.31
N LEU A 200 -10.71 -2.40 -13.02
CA LEU A 200 -10.64 -2.37 -14.48
C LEU A 200 -9.53 -3.30 -14.94
N ASP A 201 -9.87 -4.29 -15.75
CA ASP A 201 -8.89 -5.15 -16.43
C ASP A 201 -8.28 -4.44 -17.64
N GLN A 202 -7.22 -5.00 -18.25
CA GLN A 202 -6.53 -4.46 -19.42
C GLN A 202 -5.83 -3.11 -19.21
N THR A 203 -5.59 -2.70 -17.95
CA THR A 203 -4.71 -1.58 -17.64
C THR A 203 -3.24 -2.00 -17.75
N PRO A 204 -2.29 -1.07 -17.89
CA PRO A 204 -0.88 -1.39 -17.73
C PRO A 204 -0.59 -1.94 -16.31
N ALA A 205 0.51 -2.65 -16.16
CA ALA A 205 1.02 -3.02 -14.85
C ALA A 205 1.50 -1.78 -14.08
N THR A 206 1.47 -1.85 -12.76
CA THR A 206 1.93 -0.74 -11.91
C THR A 206 3.41 -0.44 -12.11
N ALA A 207 4.25 -1.46 -12.33
CA ALA A 207 5.66 -1.30 -12.67
C ALA A 207 5.87 -0.53 -13.99
N GLU A 208 4.97 -0.65 -14.97
CA GLU A 208 5.09 -0.01 -16.28
C GLU A 208 4.83 1.51 -16.25
N VAL A 209 4.11 1.98 -15.23
CA VAL A 209 3.73 3.41 -15.11
C VAL A 209 4.48 4.14 -14.00
N LEU A 210 5.10 3.41 -13.07
CA LEU A 210 5.70 3.96 -11.85
C LEU A 210 6.74 5.06 -12.15
N GLU A 211 7.72 4.80 -13.03
CA GLU A 211 8.79 5.76 -13.29
C GLU A 211 8.27 7.10 -13.83
N ARG A 212 7.29 7.09 -14.74
CA ARG A 212 6.69 8.33 -15.27
C ARG A 212 6.00 9.16 -14.20
N ILE A 213 5.35 8.50 -13.23
CA ILE A 213 4.70 9.16 -12.11
C ILE A 213 5.77 9.74 -11.17
N VAL A 214 6.84 8.99 -10.88
CA VAL A 214 7.97 9.44 -10.07
C VAL A 214 8.66 10.65 -10.70
N GLU A 215 8.95 10.59 -12.00
CA GLU A 215 9.57 11.71 -12.75
C GLU A 215 8.74 12.99 -12.66
N TRP A 216 7.42 12.89 -12.78
CA TRP A 216 6.55 14.04 -12.60
C TRP A 216 6.50 14.50 -11.13
N ASN A 217 6.43 13.56 -10.19
CA ASN A 217 6.24 13.86 -8.76
C ASN A 217 7.39 14.67 -8.15
N GLN A 218 8.64 14.39 -8.52
CA GLN A 218 9.82 15.14 -8.05
C GLN A 218 9.84 15.40 -6.53
N GLY A 219 9.39 14.42 -5.74
CA GLY A 219 9.36 14.50 -4.28
C GLY A 219 8.21 15.34 -3.69
N ARG A 220 7.23 15.77 -4.49
CA ARG A 220 6.07 16.54 -3.99
C ARG A 220 5.18 15.75 -3.04
N MET A 221 5.04 14.46 -3.28
CA MET A 221 4.29 13.51 -2.45
C MET A 221 5.12 12.26 -2.21
N LYS A 222 4.80 11.50 -1.18
CA LYS A 222 5.31 10.13 -1.06
C LYS A 222 4.62 9.22 -2.07
N ILE A 223 5.39 8.27 -2.62
CA ILE A 223 4.89 7.31 -3.61
C ILE A 223 5.00 5.90 -3.07
N PHE A 224 3.86 5.28 -2.89
CA PHE A 224 3.75 3.83 -2.69
C PHE A 224 3.41 3.15 -4.02
N VAL A 225 3.71 1.86 -4.13
CA VAL A 225 3.26 1.04 -5.26
C VAL A 225 2.80 -0.32 -4.77
N ASP A 226 1.77 -0.87 -5.41
CA ASP A 226 1.31 -2.25 -5.18
C ASP A 226 1.15 -3.02 -6.49
N GLY A 227 0.68 -4.25 -6.39
CA GLY A 227 0.40 -5.11 -7.54
C GLY A 227 1.62 -5.95 -7.98
N GLY A 228 1.49 -7.25 -7.81
CA GLY A 228 2.47 -8.23 -8.30
C GLY A 228 3.68 -8.50 -7.41
N ILE A 229 3.94 -7.70 -6.40
CA ILE A 229 5.09 -7.80 -5.49
C ILE A 229 4.98 -9.06 -4.62
N ARG A 230 6.05 -9.88 -4.58
CA ARG A 230 6.09 -11.17 -3.88
C ARG A 230 7.37 -11.41 -3.08
N GLN A 231 8.46 -10.73 -3.42
CA GLN A 231 9.81 -11.00 -2.92
C GLN A 231 10.52 -9.71 -2.55
N GLY A 232 11.56 -9.79 -1.73
CA GLY A 232 12.42 -8.65 -1.39
C GLY A 232 13.09 -8.02 -2.61
N THR A 233 13.40 -8.81 -3.64
CA THR A 233 13.92 -8.29 -4.93
C THR A 233 12.91 -7.42 -5.66
N ASP A 234 11.60 -7.72 -5.58
CA ASP A 234 10.57 -6.86 -6.18
C ASP A 234 10.44 -5.54 -5.41
N ILE A 235 10.56 -5.60 -4.08
CA ILE A 235 10.61 -4.40 -3.21
C ILE A 235 11.80 -3.52 -3.62
N PHE A 236 12.99 -4.10 -3.73
CA PHE A 236 14.19 -3.39 -4.16
C PHE A 236 14.01 -2.71 -5.52
N LYS A 237 13.42 -3.41 -6.51
CA LYS A 237 13.15 -2.83 -7.83
C LYS A 237 12.20 -1.64 -7.76
N ALA A 238 11.13 -1.74 -6.96
CA ALA A 238 10.18 -0.64 -6.78
C ALA A 238 10.85 0.60 -6.17
N LEU A 239 11.69 0.41 -5.15
CA LEU A 239 12.47 1.49 -4.53
C LEU A 239 13.48 2.08 -5.52
N ALA A 240 14.20 1.26 -6.28
CA ALA A 240 15.14 1.72 -7.30
C ALA A 240 14.45 2.48 -8.44
N MET A 241 13.18 2.22 -8.72
CA MET A 241 12.34 2.99 -9.65
C MET A 241 11.79 4.28 -9.05
N GLY A 242 12.05 4.53 -7.76
CA GLY A 242 11.71 5.77 -7.06
C GLY A 242 10.44 5.73 -6.21
N ALA A 243 9.89 4.56 -5.90
CA ALA A 243 8.87 4.45 -4.86
C ALA A 243 9.51 4.66 -3.48
N ASP A 244 8.78 5.27 -2.54
CA ASP A 244 9.20 5.38 -1.14
C ASP A 244 8.93 4.08 -0.36
N ALA A 245 7.87 3.35 -0.73
CA ALA A 245 7.50 2.08 -0.11
C ALA A 245 6.57 1.25 -1.01
N VAL A 246 6.30 0.01 -0.61
CA VAL A 246 5.40 -0.88 -1.34
C VAL A 246 4.28 -1.43 -0.46
N LEU A 247 3.15 -1.81 -1.09
CA LEU A 247 2.07 -2.54 -0.43
C LEU A 247 1.98 -3.96 -1.00
N ILE A 248 1.75 -4.92 -0.10
CA ILE A 248 1.56 -6.34 -0.43
C ILE A 248 0.25 -6.81 0.19
N ALA A 249 -0.76 -7.14 -0.62
CA ALA A 249 -2.10 -7.47 -0.10
C ALA A 249 -2.35 -8.98 0.01
N ARG A 250 -2.60 -9.66 -1.12
CA ARG A 250 -2.99 -11.09 -1.14
C ARG A 250 -2.00 -12.04 -0.47
N PRO A 251 -0.67 -11.87 -0.57
CA PRO A 251 0.26 -12.70 0.18
C PRO A 251 0.08 -12.61 1.69
N PHE A 252 -0.23 -11.43 2.25
CA PHE A 252 -0.55 -11.32 3.68
C PHE A 252 -1.82 -12.07 4.06
N VAL A 253 -2.86 -12.07 3.20
CA VAL A 253 -4.05 -12.93 3.45
C VAL A 253 -3.65 -14.39 3.53
N GLN A 254 -2.83 -14.86 2.58
CA GLN A 254 -2.38 -16.26 2.55
C GLN A 254 -1.65 -16.65 3.83
N VAL A 255 -0.74 -15.82 4.33
CA VAL A 255 0.02 -16.15 5.54
C VAL A 255 -0.81 -16.05 6.82
N VAL A 256 -1.75 -15.10 6.91
CA VAL A 256 -2.72 -15.07 8.02
C VAL A 256 -3.56 -16.35 8.04
N TYR A 257 -4.06 -16.79 6.88
CA TYR A 257 -4.82 -18.04 6.78
C TYR A 257 -3.96 -19.28 7.02
N GLY A 258 -2.66 -19.23 6.72
CA GLY A 258 -1.70 -20.30 6.91
C GLY A 258 -1.34 -20.57 8.37
N GLY A 259 -1.18 -19.51 9.19
CA GLY A 259 -0.72 -19.68 10.57
C GLY A 259 -0.74 -18.38 11.40
N ALA A 260 -1.73 -17.52 11.15
CA ALA A 260 -1.98 -16.29 11.93
C ALA A 260 -0.70 -15.43 12.11
N GLU A 261 -0.47 -14.87 13.30
CA GLU A 261 0.63 -13.95 13.61
C GLU A 261 2.00 -14.56 13.34
N GLU A 262 2.20 -15.84 13.64
CA GLU A 262 3.48 -16.53 13.43
C GLU A 262 3.87 -16.56 11.96
N CYS A 263 2.93 -16.92 11.08
CA CYS A 263 3.20 -16.92 9.64
C CYS A 263 3.36 -15.51 9.07
N VAL A 264 2.69 -14.50 9.61
CA VAL A 264 2.91 -13.09 9.25
C VAL A 264 4.34 -12.70 9.60
N LYS A 265 4.81 -13.00 10.82
CA LYS A 265 6.18 -12.73 11.26
C LYS A 265 7.21 -13.39 10.33
N LEU A 266 7.08 -14.69 10.08
CA LEU A 266 7.99 -15.43 9.18
C LEU A 266 8.02 -14.84 7.77
N PHE A 267 6.88 -14.38 7.25
CA PHE A 267 6.80 -13.74 5.95
C PHE A 267 7.51 -12.39 5.93
N LEU A 268 7.36 -11.58 6.99
CA LEU A 268 8.08 -10.32 7.16
C LEU A 268 9.58 -10.54 7.22
N GLU A 269 10.05 -11.48 8.04
CA GLU A 269 11.47 -11.84 8.17
C GLU A 269 12.05 -12.29 6.83
N LYS A 270 11.30 -13.10 6.06
CA LYS A 270 11.70 -13.52 4.71
C LYS A 270 11.87 -12.32 3.76
N LEU A 271 10.89 -11.44 3.69
CA LEU A 271 10.95 -10.25 2.82
C LEU A 271 12.09 -9.31 3.22
N ALA A 272 12.29 -9.12 4.51
CA ALA A 272 13.35 -8.29 5.08
C ALA A 272 14.74 -8.85 4.74
N ALA A 273 14.95 -10.16 4.91
CA ALA A 273 16.21 -10.82 4.58
C ALA A 273 16.50 -10.72 3.06
N GLU A 274 15.52 -11.01 2.22
CA GLU A 274 15.68 -10.91 0.76
C GLU A 274 15.99 -9.46 0.31
N LEU A 275 15.37 -8.46 0.92
CA LEU A 275 15.65 -7.04 0.64
C LEU A 275 17.06 -6.67 1.08
N SER A 276 17.46 -7.03 2.30
CA SER A 276 18.78 -6.75 2.86
C SER A 276 19.89 -7.42 2.03
N ASP A 277 19.71 -8.68 1.66
CA ASP A 277 20.67 -9.41 0.81
C ASP A 277 20.80 -8.73 -0.57
N THR A 278 19.68 -8.31 -1.16
CA THR A 278 19.68 -7.60 -2.45
C THR A 278 20.41 -6.26 -2.35
N MET A 279 20.16 -5.50 -1.27
CA MET A 279 20.86 -4.24 -1.00
C MET A 279 22.36 -4.45 -0.88
N ALA A 280 22.80 -5.44 -0.09
CA ALA A 280 24.21 -5.78 0.07
C ALA A 280 24.86 -6.14 -1.25
N MET A 281 24.18 -6.92 -2.12
CA MET A 281 24.68 -7.33 -3.45
C MET A 281 24.69 -6.18 -4.47
N CYS A 282 24.09 -5.05 -4.16
CA CYS A 282 24.08 -3.84 -5.00
C CYS A 282 24.87 -2.67 -4.38
N GLY A 283 25.52 -2.87 -3.24
CA GLY A 283 26.30 -1.83 -2.56
C GLY A 283 25.46 -0.73 -1.90
N ALA A 284 24.19 -1.01 -1.58
CA ALA A 284 23.31 -0.07 -0.89
C ALA A 284 23.39 -0.31 0.63
N ALA A 285 23.98 0.62 1.36
CA ALA A 285 24.09 0.55 2.83
C ALA A 285 22.80 0.99 3.55
N SER A 286 21.93 1.72 2.86
CA SER A 286 20.62 2.15 3.37
C SER A 286 19.61 2.24 2.24
N ILE A 287 18.32 2.37 2.58
CA ILE A 287 17.25 2.59 1.60
C ILE A 287 17.52 3.82 0.71
N LYS A 288 18.16 4.85 1.26
CA LYS A 288 18.48 6.09 0.53
C LYS A 288 19.53 5.91 -0.57
N ASP A 289 20.34 4.86 -0.49
CA ASP A 289 21.38 4.55 -1.48
C ASP A 289 20.80 3.84 -2.70
N ILE A 290 19.61 3.25 -2.56
CA ILE A 290 18.93 2.56 -3.66
C ILE A 290 18.53 3.58 -4.72
N ASN A 291 18.96 3.35 -5.95
CA ASN A 291 18.69 4.26 -7.06
C ASN A 291 18.56 3.54 -8.40
N ARG A 292 18.14 4.28 -9.41
CA ARG A 292 17.81 3.75 -10.75
C ARG A 292 18.99 3.08 -11.46
N SER A 293 20.23 3.45 -11.19
CA SER A 293 21.41 2.83 -11.82
C SER A 293 21.62 1.38 -11.39
N MET A 294 21.01 0.98 -10.27
CA MET A 294 21.02 -0.41 -9.77
C MET A 294 20.07 -1.33 -10.54
N LEU A 295 19.36 -0.80 -11.55
CA LEU A 295 18.53 -1.60 -12.45
C LEU A 295 19.11 -1.63 -13.85
N TYR A 296 19.15 -2.83 -14.44
CA TYR A 296 19.60 -3.05 -15.80
C TYR A 296 18.64 -2.42 -16.81
N ARG A 297 19.18 -1.67 -17.75
CA ARG A 297 18.49 -1.22 -18.97
C ARG A 297 19.15 -1.88 -20.17
N PRO A 298 18.43 -2.65 -20.99
CA PRO A 298 18.98 -3.02 -22.29
C PRO A 298 19.24 -1.74 -23.11
N MET A 299 20.41 -1.71 -23.77
CA MET A 299 20.77 -0.63 -24.70
C MET A 299 19.86 -0.65 -25.92
#